data_191bedc001ce4dee7cef34473710bf63
#
_entry.id   191bedc001ce4dee7cef34473710bf63
#
_cell.length_a   1.000
_cell.length_b   1.000
_cell.length_c   1.000
_cell.angle_alpha   90.00
_cell.angle_beta   90.00
_cell.angle_gamma   90.00
#
_symmetry.space_group_name_H-M   'P 1'
#
loop_
_entity.id
_entity.type
_entity.pdbx_description
1 polymer ?
#
loop_
_entity_poly.entity_id
_entity_poly.type
_entity_poly.pdbx_seq_one_letter_code
_entity_poly.pdbx_strand_id
1 'polypeptide(L)'
;MTAIISALDTYTPKQFGENSHLEYGWSNNIREKILQFSFQLTRTNEAGVKSLQIVLADLLTSLKNNVKVAFVGEREVAKGLLSVLYRMIGHTRDIVDGKGECTLTYMMIYTWYKFFPQLSFFALRCLVDLGDKNIHQYGSWKDLKYFCEYCKSQGEDVLHPLIQYAVKLINDQLKLDVSADTTNVSLLAKWVPREKSSFGWIYETLALDYFKEFLETANTVERQRKAVLKCKTQYRKLLSSLNKKIDTTQVKQCGKNWAAIDFNKVTSITIAKQKKAFLNKKRDDTVRFPEDYDRNQCSENFIAHIKKAVAGEVEMKGKRVGMADFTKQARDLCHGENQDEIDLLNTQWSSNSTQTGALGNMIAMVDVSGSMEGDPMDVAIALGIRIAEKSALGKRVMTFSSTPTWVNLESCSNFVSMVKVIENAPFGTNTNFKAALTMILDAIIQNKLEPDDVEDMILVILSDMQMDQGDTCDKTHLYETMHKMYMEAGIRLHGKPFKPPHILFWNLRSTSGFPALSSQANCSMMSGFSPALLSFFCEQGLDALQSCTPWSVLERTLENDRYKIMADRIELEIEV
;
A
#
# COMPACT_ATOMS: atom_id res chain seq x y z
N MET A 1 -26.26 31.09 -11.50
CA MET A 1 -26.90 30.04 -10.67
C MET A 1 -27.04 30.59 -9.26
N THR A 2 -28.15 30.39 -8.58
CA THR A 2 -28.30 30.85 -7.18
C THR A 2 -27.49 29.97 -6.25
N ALA A 3 -26.94 30.51 -5.14
CA ALA A 3 -26.13 29.77 -4.19
C ALA A 3 -26.81 28.49 -3.66
N ILE A 4 -28.12 28.52 -3.46
CA ILE A 4 -28.89 27.36 -3.01
C ILE A 4 -28.96 26.24 -4.06
N ILE A 5 -29.08 26.56 -5.34
CA ILE A 5 -29.07 25.56 -6.41
C ILE A 5 -27.68 24.90 -6.48
N SER A 6 -26.62 25.70 -6.44
CA SER A 6 -25.23 25.16 -6.40
C SER A 6 -25.01 24.27 -5.19
N ALA A 7 -25.51 24.65 -4.01
CA ALA A 7 -25.39 23.84 -2.79
C ALA A 7 -26.16 22.52 -2.89
N LEU A 8 -27.35 22.51 -3.51
CA LEU A 8 -28.13 21.28 -3.73
C LEU A 8 -27.51 20.38 -4.79
N ASP A 9 -26.97 20.95 -5.87
CA ASP A 9 -26.31 20.19 -6.94
C ASP A 9 -25.01 19.49 -6.44
N THR A 10 -24.34 20.11 -5.45
CA THR A 10 -23.08 19.58 -4.86
C THR A 10 -23.28 18.87 -3.52
N TYR A 11 -24.53 18.69 -3.09
CA TYR A 11 -24.84 18.01 -1.83
C TYR A 11 -24.30 16.57 -1.82
N THR A 12 -23.63 16.19 -0.73
CA THR A 12 -23.18 14.81 -0.50
C THR A 12 -24.29 14.04 0.21
N PRO A 13 -24.86 13.00 -0.41
CA PRO A 13 -25.96 12.26 0.17
C PRO A 13 -25.50 11.49 1.41
N LYS A 14 -26.43 11.30 2.33
CA LYS A 14 -26.29 10.44 3.51
C LYS A 14 -26.86 9.07 3.18
N GLN A 15 -26.20 8.01 3.66
CA GLN A 15 -26.63 6.62 3.49
C GLN A 15 -26.42 5.83 4.77
N PHE A 16 -26.97 4.62 4.82
CA PHE A 16 -26.68 3.68 5.89
C PHE A 16 -25.58 2.71 5.45
N GLY A 17 -24.56 2.54 6.27
CA GLY A 17 -23.49 1.57 6.10
C GLY A 17 -23.94 0.13 6.36
N GLU A 18 -23.01 -0.83 6.21
CA GLU A 18 -23.27 -2.27 6.36
C GLU A 18 -23.89 -2.60 7.73
N ASN A 19 -23.47 -1.89 8.80
CA ASN A 19 -23.96 -2.07 10.18
C ASN A 19 -25.01 -1.02 10.60
N SER A 20 -25.72 -0.44 9.63
CA SER A 20 -26.82 0.51 9.83
C SER A 20 -26.44 1.86 10.49
N HIS A 21 -25.15 2.18 10.61
CA HIS A 21 -24.72 3.53 11.00
C HIS A 21 -24.90 4.52 9.85
N LEU A 22 -25.00 5.80 10.18
CA LEU A 22 -25.11 6.86 9.17
C LEU A 22 -23.73 7.27 8.68
N GLU A 23 -23.54 7.21 7.37
CA GLU A 23 -22.31 7.61 6.68
C GLU A 23 -22.61 8.52 5.46
N TYR A 24 -21.57 9.18 4.93
CA TYR A 24 -21.72 9.91 3.66
C TYR A 24 -21.58 8.92 2.49
N GLY A 25 -22.46 9.10 1.49
CA GLY A 25 -22.35 8.40 0.21
C GLY A 25 -21.45 9.15 -0.79
N TRP A 26 -21.37 8.64 -2.02
CA TRP A 26 -20.62 9.29 -3.10
C TRP A 26 -21.20 10.67 -3.43
N SER A 27 -20.33 11.67 -3.46
CA SER A 27 -20.71 13.06 -3.75
C SER A 27 -20.79 13.34 -5.25
N ASN A 28 -21.63 14.30 -5.62
CA ASN A 28 -21.63 14.91 -6.95
C ASN A 28 -20.59 16.04 -7.09
N ASN A 29 -20.06 16.56 -5.98
CA ASN A 29 -18.94 17.50 -6.00
C ASN A 29 -17.65 16.80 -6.41
N ILE A 30 -17.01 17.27 -7.48
CA ILE A 30 -15.82 16.64 -8.06
C ILE A 30 -14.66 16.56 -7.05
N ARG A 31 -14.40 17.64 -6.29
CA ARG A 31 -13.35 17.69 -5.28
C ARG A 31 -13.59 16.68 -4.16
N GLU A 32 -14.82 16.63 -3.64
CA GLU A 32 -15.25 15.64 -2.64
C GLU A 32 -15.10 14.22 -3.18
N LYS A 33 -15.58 13.97 -4.40
CA LYS A 33 -15.52 12.66 -5.05
C LYS A 33 -14.07 12.18 -5.30
N ILE A 34 -13.13 13.09 -5.57
CA ILE A 34 -11.69 12.76 -5.67
C ILE A 34 -11.14 12.31 -4.32
N LEU A 35 -11.46 13.00 -3.22
CA LEU A 35 -11.06 12.56 -1.88
C LEU A 35 -11.67 11.19 -1.55
N GLN A 36 -12.95 11.03 -1.80
CA GLN A 36 -13.68 9.77 -1.61
C GLN A 36 -13.04 8.63 -2.41
N PHE A 37 -12.69 8.89 -3.68
CA PHE A 37 -11.94 7.94 -4.50
C PHE A 37 -10.60 7.57 -3.87
N SER A 38 -9.81 8.55 -3.40
CA SER A 38 -8.54 8.30 -2.72
C SER A 38 -8.70 7.43 -1.47
N PHE A 39 -9.77 7.66 -0.69
CA PHE A 39 -10.07 6.92 0.54
C PHE A 39 -10.48 5.47 0.27
N GLN A 40 -11.06 5.17 -0.88
CA GLN A 40 -11.41 3.81 -1.30
C GLN A 40 -10.26 3.07 -2.03
N LEU A 41 -9.13 3.75 -2.32
CA LEU A 41 -7.95 3.13 -2.92
C LEU A 41 -7.17 2.30 -1.88
N THR A 42 -7.80 1.24 -1.38
CA THR A 42 -7.18 0.19 -0.57
C THR A 42 -7.39 -1.17 -1.22
N ARG A 43 -6.67 -2.19 -0.77
CA ARG A 43 -6.73 -3.53 -1.35
C ARG A 43 -8.16 -4.06 -1.37
N THR A 44 -8.61 -4.50 -2.55
CA THR A 44 -9.97 -4.97 -2.78
C THR A 44 -10.01 -6.09 -3.81
N ASN A 45 -11.16 -6.74 -3.97
CA ASN A 45 -11.40 -7.78 -4.96
C ASN A 45 -11.64 -7.19 -6.37
N GLU A 46 -11.80 -8.04 -7.36
CA GLU A 46 -12.01 -7.64 -8.75
C GLU A 46 -13.25 -6.75 -8.96
N ALA A 47 -14.34 -7.02 -8.24
CA ALA A 47 -15.56 -6.21 -8.31
C ALA A 47 -15.32 -4.79 -7.77
N GLY A 48 -14.60 -4.67 -6.65
CA GLY A 48 -14.21 -3.37 -6.08
C GLY A 48 -13.29 -2.59 -7.02
N VAL A 49 -12.31 -3.24 -7.65
CA VAL A 49 -11.45 -2.60 -8.67
C VAL A 49 -12.29 -2.06 -9.83
N LYS A 50 -13.27 -2.84 -10.31
CA LYS A 50 -14.16 -2.43 -11.40
C LYS A 50 -15.07 -1.25 -11.01
N SER A 51 -15.60 -1.23 -9.79
CA SER A 51 -16.36 -0.10 -9.27
C SER A 51 -15.52 1.17 -9.23
N LEU A 52 -14.28 1.10 -8.72
CA LEU A 52 -13.36 2.24 -8.70
C LEU A 52 -12.95 2.68 -10.11
N GLN A 53 -12.85 1.76 -11.07
CA GLN A 53 -12.61 2.09 -12.47
C GLN A 53 -13.73 2.96 -13.06
N ILE A 54 -14.99 2.66 -12.73
CA ILE A 54 -16.15 3.44 -13.18
C ILE A 54 -16.11 4.86 -12.58
N VAL A 55 -15.84 4.96 -11.28
CA VAL A 55 -15.71 6.26 -10.59
C VAL A 55 -14.59 7.10 -11.21
N LEU A 56 -13.44 6.50 -11.48
CA LEU A 56 -12.31 7.20 -12.11
C LEU A 56 -12.66 7.67 -13.52
N ALA A 57 -13.32 6.83 -14.32
CA ALA A 57 -13.74 7.20 -15.68
C ALA A 57 -14.73 8.37 -15.68
N ASP A 58 -15.67 8.40 -14.72
CA ASP A 58 -16.61 9.49 -14.54
C ASP A 58 -15.89 10.80 -14.14
N LEU A 59 -14.96 10.74 -13.18
CA LEU A 59 -14.12 11.88 -12.79
C LEU A 59 -13.33 12.45 -13.98
N LEU A 60 -12.67 11.56 -14.76
CA LEU A 60 -11.89 11.97 -15.92
C LEU A 60 -12.77 12.57 -17.03
N THR A 61 -13.97 12.04 -17.25
CA THR A 61 -14.95 12.59 -18.20
C THR A 61 -15.34 14.01 -17.80
N SER A 62 -15.74 14.21 -16.55
CA SER A 62 -16.15 15.51 -16.03
C SER A 62 -15.03 16.55 -16.09
N LEU A 63 -13.82 16.18 -15.62
CA LEU A 63 -12.68 17.08 -15.62
C LEU A 63 -12.17 17.42 -17.02
N LYS A 64 -12.14 16.46 -17.94
CA LYS A 64 -11.75 16.70 -19.34
C LYS A 64 -12.71 17.66 -20.05
N ASN A 65 -14.00 17.56 -19.77
CA ASN A 65 -15.00 18.48 -20.29
C ASN A 65 -14.82 19.89 -19.71
N ASN A 66 -14.61 20.01 -18.40
CA ASN A 66 -14.41 21.29 -17.73
C ASN A 66 -13.13 22.02 -18.24
N VAL A 67 -12.04 21.31 -18.49
CA VAL A 67 -10.83 21.91 -19.10
C VAL A 67 -11.12 22.47 -20.50
N LYS A 68 -12.03 21.87 -21.29
CA LYS A 68 -12.31 22.30 -22.66
C LYS A 68 -13.30 23.47 -22.76
N VAL A 69 -14.29 23.52 -21.87
CA VAL A 69 -15.49 24.37 -22.04
C VAL A 69 -15.59 25.49 -20.99
N ALA A 70 -14.93 25.34 -19.83
CA ALA A 70 -15.08 26.25 -18.71
C ALA A 70 -14.42 27.62 -18.92
N PHE A 71 -14.92 28.65 -18.23
CA PHE A 71 -14.24 29.94 -18.10
C PHE A 71 -12.84 29.76 -17.47
N VAL A 72 -11.93 30.74 -17.71
CA VAL A 72 -10.52 30.63 -17.33
C VAL A 72 -10.31 30.15 -15.87
N GLY A 73 -11.03 30.72 -14.91
CA GLY A 73 -10.90 30.32 -13.48
C GLY A 73 -11.34 28.87 -13.21
N GLU A 74 -12.43 28.42 -13.81
CA GLU A 74 -12.93 27.04 -13.67
C GLU A 74 -12.00 26.04 -14.37
N ARG A 75 -11.39 26.44 -15.48
CA ARG A 75 -10.39 25.65 -16.20
C ARG A 75 -9.16 25.40 -15.34
N GLU A 76 -8.63 26.41 -14.66
CA GLU A 76 -7.47 26.25 -13.77
C GLU A 76 -7.79 25.35 -12.57
N VAL A 77 -8.97 25.47 -11.98
CA VAL A 77 -9.43 24.54 -10.94
C VAL A 77 -9.48 23.09 -11.47
N ALA A 78 -10.05 22.89 -12.66
CA ALA A 78 -10.13 21.56 -13.26
C ALA A 78 -8.74 20.96 -13.57
N LYS A 79 -7.79 21.78 -14.04
CA LYS A 79 -6.39 21.38 -14.24
C LYS A 79 -5.73 20.96 -12.91
N GLY A 80 -5.90 21.73 -11.85
CA GLY A 80 -5.41 21.41 -10.52
C GLY A 80 -5.95 20.06 -10.01
N LEU A 81 -7.25 19.82 -10.16
CA LEU A 81 -7.88 18.55 -9.78
C LEU A 81 -7.42 17.38 -10.62
N LEU A 82 -7.19 17.57 -11.94
CA LEU A 82 -6.56 16.54 -12.79
C LEU A 82 -5.15 16.23 -12.34
N SER A 83 -4.35 17.23 -11.95
CA SER A 83 -2.99 17.02 -11.43
C SER A 83 -3.01 16.22 -10.13
N VAL A 84 -3.92 16.51 -9.20
CA VAL A 84 -4.13 15.71 -7.98
C VAL A 84 -4.44 14.26 -8.34
N LEU A 85 -5.41 14.03 -9.22
CA LEU A 85 -5.85 12.69 -9.62
C LEU A 85 -4.75 11.92 -10.37
N TYR A 86 -3.91 12.60 -11.17
CA TYR A 86 -2.79 11.98 -11.88
C TYR A 86 -1.66 11.59 -10.94
N ARG A 87 -1.28 12.44 -10.00
CA ARG A 87 -0.27 12.12 -8.96
C ARG A 87 -0.68 10.94 -8.08
N MET A 88 -1.99 10.71 -7.88
CA MET A 88 -2.46 9.52 -7.16
C MET A 88 -2.02 8.20 -7.80
N ILE A 89 -1.77 8.15 -9.13
CA ILE A 89 -1.26 6.93 -9.77
C ILE A 89 0.11 6.57 -9.17
N GLY A 90 1.00 7.55 -9.09
CA GLY A 90 2.33 7.39 -8.48
C GLY A 90 2.22 6.98 -7.02
N HIS A 91 1.47 7.75 -6.22
CA HIS A 91 1.28 7.49 -4.78
C HIS A 91 0.64 6.11 -4.51
N THR A 92 -0.31 5.69 -5.34
CA THR A 92 -0.95 4.37 -5.17
C THR A 92 0.04 3.24 -5.38
N ARG A 93 1.00 3.38 -6.33
CA ARG A 93 1.98 2.33 -6.59
C ARG A 93 3.25 2.45 -5.76
N ASP A 94 3.66 3.63 -5.39
CA ASP A 94 4.96 3.86 -4.76
C ASP A 94 5.19 2.93 -3.57
N ILE A 95 6.25 2.11 -3.68
CA ILE A 95 6.66 1.16 -2.64
C ILE A 95 7.57 1.79 -1.58
N VAL A 96 7.98 3.04 -1.78
CA VAL A 96 8.85 3.78 -0.83
C VAL A 96 8.01 4.61 0.12
N ASP A 97 7.21 5.57 -0.41
CA ASP A 97 6.47 6.54 0.38
C ASP A 97 4.95 6.51 0.10
N GLY A 98 4.46 5.53 -0.63
CA GLY A 98 3.06 5.40 -1.00
C GLY A 98 2.37 4.16 -0.47
N LYS A 99 1.23 3.83 -1.09
CA LYS A 99 0.37 2.71 -0.69
C LYS A 99 0.93 1.34 -1.08
N GLY A 100 1.76 1.24 -2.13
CA GLY A 100 2.34 -0.01 -2.61
C GLY A 100 1.37 -0.93 -3.38
N GLU A 101 0.18 -0.43 -3.77
CA GLU A 101 -0.86 -1.22 -4.41
C GLU A 101 -0.64 -1.36 -5.92
N CYS A 102 -0.66 -2.60 -6.42
CA CYS A 102 -0.38 -2.90 -7.83
C CYS A 102 -1.63 -2.81 -8.70
N THR A 103 -2.65 -3.62 -8.40
CA THR A 103 -3.85 -3.78 -9.26
C THR A 103 -4.61 -2.46 -9.42
N LEU A 104 -4.72 -1.68 -8.34
CA LEU A 104 -5.34 -0.35 -8.39
C LEU A 104 -4.57 0.61 -9.30
N THR A 105 -3.25 0.59 -9.23
CA THR A 105 -2.41 1.41 -10.13
C THR A 105 -2.57 0.98 -11.58
N TYR A 106 -2.63 -0.33 -11.86
CA TYR A 106 -2.83 -0.82 -13.22
C TYR A 106 -4.19 -0.41 -13.77
N MET A 107 -5.24 -0.49 -12.94
CA MET A 107 -6.57 0.01 -13.26
C MET A 107 -6.54 1.51 -13.60
N MET A 108 -5.84 2.32 -12.79
CA MET A 108 -5.72 3.75 -13.02
C MET A 108 -5.00 4.05 -14.33
N ILE A 109 -3.82 3.46 -14.59
CA ILE A 109 -3.06 3.65 -15.84
C ILE A 109 -3.90 3.26 -17.06
N TYR A 110 -4.57 2.10 -17.02
CA TYR A 110 -5.43 1.63 -18.09
C TYR A 110 -6.63 2.55 -18.35
N THR A 111 -7.25 3.08 -17.29
CA THR A 111 -8.37 4.01 -17.40
C THR A 111 -7.93 5.35 -17.98
N TRP A 112 -6.82 5.90 -17.49
CA TRP A 112 -6.24 7.15 -18.01
C TRP A 112 -5.90 7.06 -19.50
N TYR A 113 -5.49 5.90 -20.00
CA TYR A 113 -5.19 5.71 -21.42
C TYR A 113 -6.36 6.08 -22.33
N LYS A 114 -7.60 5.83 -21.91
CA LYS A 114 -8.80 6.15 -22.68
C LYS A 114 -9.05 7.66 -22.84
N PHE A 115 -8.47 8.47 -21.95
CA PHE A 115 -8.67 9.92 -21.91
C PHE A 115 -7.41 10.69 -22.33
N PHE A 116 -6.24 10.25 -21.86
CA PHE A 116 -4.94 10.89 -22.01
C PHE A 116 -3.85 9.84 -22.27
N PRO A 117 -3.72 9.32 -23.52
CA PRO A 117 -2.80 8.23 -23.81
C PRO A 117 -1.34 8.52 -23.44
N GLN A 118 -0.84 9.74 -23.70
CA GLN A 118 0.54 10.10 -23.42
C GLN A 118 0.86 10.12 -21.92
N LEU A 119 -0.07 10.60 -21.09
CA LEU A 119 0.05 10.56 -19.64
C LEU A 119 0.05 9.12 -19.12
N SER A 120 -0.74 8.23 -19.73
CA SER A 120 -0.75 6.82 -19.37
C SER A 120 0.56 6.11 -19.69
N PHE A 121 1.15 6.35 -20.86
CA PHE A 121 2.49 5.84 -21.19
C PHE A 121 3.55 6.35 -20.20
N PHE A 122 3.50 7.62 -19.86
CA PHE A 122 4.44 8.20 -18.91
C PHE A 122 4.28 7.57 -17.51
N ALA A 123 3.05 7.43 -17.01
CA ALA A 123 2.78 6.77 -15.74
C ALA A 123 3.26 5.31 -15.72
N LEU A 124 3.07 4.56 -16.82
CA LEU A 124 3.57 3.19 -16.95
C LEU A 124 5.10 3.14 -16.88
N ARG A 125 5.80 4.08 -17.54
CA ARG A 125 7.25 4.21 -17.44
C ARG A 125 7.70 4.48 -16.00
N CYS A 126 7.02 5.36 -15.27
CA CYS A 126 7.37 5.72 -13.89
C CYS A 126 7.33 4.53 -12.91
N LEU A 127 6.69 3.41 -13.28
CA LEU A 127 6.74 2.18 -12.47
C LEU A 127 8.15 1.57 -12.43
N VAL A 128 8.99 1.85 -13.45
CA VAL A 128 10.30 1.22 -13.61
C VAL A 128 11.45 2.21 -13.81
N ASP A 129 11.15 3.46 -14.16
CA ASP A 129 12.15 4.48 -14.44
C ASP A 129 11.56 5.88 -14.23
N LEU A 130 12.17 6.67 -13.33
CA LEU A 130 11.82 8.09 -13.09
C LEU A 130 12.78 9.07 -13.81
N GLY A 131 13.74 8.55 -14.59
CA GLY A 131 14.74 9.37 -15.28
C GLY A 131 15.94 9.78 -14.40
N ASP A 132 15.87 9.65 -13.09
CA ASP A 132 16.98 9.83 -12.15
C ASP A 132 17.33 8.50 -11.46
N LYS A 133 18.56 8.04 -11.61
CA LYS A 133 19.05 6.79 -11.03
C LYS A 133 19.16 6.83 -9.50
N ASN A 134 19.19 8.01 -8.89
CA ASN A 134 19.26 8.19 -7.46
C ASN A 134 17.88 8.08 -6.80
N ILE A 135 16.80 8.23 -7.58
CA ILE A 135 15.43 8.16 -7.10
C ILE A 135 14.86 6.77 -7.43
N HIS A 136 14.44 6.04 -6.39
CA HIS A 136 13.81 4.75 -6.59
C HIS A 136 12.47 4.92 -7.34
N GLN A 137 12.27 4.18 -8.42
CA GLN A 137 11.01 4.15 -9.19
C GLN A 137 9.82 3.73 -8.30
N TYR A 138 8.58 4.04 -8.72
CA TYR A 138 7.39 3.74 -7.92
C TYR A 138 7.15 2.25 -7.72
N GLY A 139 7.48 1.43 -8.70
CA GLY A 139 7.28 -0.01 -8.71
C GLY A 139 8.56 -0.80 -8.88
N SER A 140 8.51 -1.79 -9.76
CA SER A 140 9.64 -2.63 -10.13
C SER A 140 9.40 -3.29 -11.49
N TRP A 141 10.43 -3.86 -12.10
CA TRP A 141 10.34 -4.54 -13.40
C TRP A 141 9.28 -5.66 -13.47
N LYS A 142 8.89 -6.25 -12.35
CA LYS A 142 7.79 -7.23 -12.33
C LYS A 142 6.44 -6.63 -12.71
N ASP A 143 6.25 -5.32 -12.46
CA ASP A 143 4.98 -4.64 -12.69
C ASP A 143 4.57 -4.65 -14.15
N LEU A 144 5.52 -4.53 -15.08
CA LEU A 144 5.23 -4.49 -16.51
C LEU A 144 4.51 -5.76 -17.00
N LYS A 145 4.95 -6.95 -16.54
CA LYS A 145 4.27 -8.21 -16.94
C LYS A 145 2.89 -8.36 -16.31
N TYR A 146 2.74 -7.93 -15.04
CA TYR A 146 1.43 -7.97 -14.37
C TYR A 146 0.47 -6.92 -14.92
N PHE A 147 0.99 -5.77 -15.35
CA PHE A 147 0.21 -4.78 -16.07
C PHE A 147 -0.29 -5.31 -17.43
N CYS A 148 0.56 -6.00 -18.19
CA CYS A 148 0.14 -6.64 -19.43
C CYS A 148 -0.95 -7.69 -19.17
N GLU A 149 -0.84 -8.49 -18.10
CA GLU A 149 -1.88 -9.46 -17.72
C GLU A 149 -3.18 -8.76 -17.30
N TYR A 150 -3.07 -7.61 -16.62
CA TYR A 150 -4.24 -6.77 -16.32
C TYR A 150 -4.92 -6.29 -17.61
N CYS A 151 -4.18 -5.76 -18.59
CA CYS A 151 -4.75 -5.36 -19.88
C CYS A 151 -5.46 -6.55 -20.57
N LYS A 152 -4.83 -7.72 -20.57
CA LYS A 152 -5.41 -8.94 -21.12
C LYS A 152 -6.70 -9.34 -20.40
N SER A 153 -6.77 -9.21 -19.09
CA SER A 153 -7.98 -9.47 -18.31
C SER A 153 -9.14 -8.51 -18.64
N GLN A 154 -8.80 -7.32 -19.19
CA GLN A 154 -9.79 -6.37 -19.70
C GLN A 154 -10.22 -6.66 -21.15
N GLY A 155 -9.75 -7.77 -21.74
CA GLY A 155 -10.10 -8.19 -23.11
C GLY A 155 -9.14 -7.69 -24.19
N GLU A 156 -8.02 -7.05 -23.82
CA GLU A 156 -7.06 -6.54 -24.78
C GLU A 156 -6.12 -7.64 -25.30
N ASP A 157 -5.72 -7.51 -26.54
CA ASP A 157 -4.76 -8.42 -27.17
C ASP A 157 -3.32 -7.88 -27.12
N VAL A 158 -2.39 -8.64 -27.66
CA VAL A 158 -0.95 -8.29 -27.68
C VAL A 158 -0.63 -7.01 -28.47
N LEU A 159 -1.53 -6.57 -29.37
CA LEU A 159 -1.34 -5.38 -30.20
C LEU A 159 -1.79 -4.10 -29.48
N HIS A 160 -2.42 -4.21 -28.33
CA HIS A 160 -2.83 -3.03 -27.57
C HIS A 160 -1.64 -2.12 -27.26
N PRO A 161 -1.73 -0.78 -27.52
CA PRO A 161 -0.58 0.12 -27.44
C PRO A 161 0.13 0.13 -26.08
N LEU A 162 -0.60 -0.03 -24.96
CA LEU A 162 0.01 -0.11 -23.62
C LEU A 162 0.84 -1.39 -23.45
N ILE A 163 0.40 -2.52 -24.02
CA ILE A 163 1.15 -3.79 -23.99
C ILE A 163 2.41 -3.65 -24.86
N GLN A 164 2.30 -3.08 -26.06
CA GLN A 164 3.42 -2.83 -26.94
C GLN A 164 4.44 -1.86 -26.31
N TYR A 165 3.96 -0.85 -25.59
CA TYR A 165 4.85 0.06 -24.87
C TYR A 165 5.58 -0.64 -23.69
N ALA A 166 4.90 -1.51 -22.96
CA ALA A 166 5.55 -2.32 -21.92
C ALA A 166 6.60 -3.27 -22.51
N VAL A 167 6.33 -3.89 -23.66
CA VAL A 167 7.28 -4.73 -24.40
C VAL A 167 8.52 -3.91 -24.81
N LYS A 168 8.30 -2.70 -25.34
CA LYS A 168 9.39 -1.78 -25.68
C LYS A 168 10.24 -1.43 -24.46
N LEU A 169 9.65 -1.03 -23.33
CA LEU A 169 10.38 -0.70 -22.09
C LEU A 169 11.25 -1.88 -21.62
N ILE A 170 10.70 -3.10 -21.66
CA ILE A 170 11.44 -4.31 -21.28
C ILE A 170 12.62 -4.54 -22.22
N ASN A 171 12.40 -4.53 -23.53
CA ASN A 171 13.42 -4.86 -24.51
C ASN A 171 14.49 -3.77 -24.60
N ASP A 172 14.14 -2.50 -24.49
CA ASP A 172 15.11 -1.41 -24.46
C ASP A 172 16.04 -1.52 -23.24
N GLN A 173 15.50 -1.84 -22.05
CA GLN A 173 16.33 -2.06 -20.87
C GLN A 173 17.22 -3.31 -21.01
N LEU A 174 16.72 -4.41 -21.60
CA LEU A 174 17.56 -5.59 -21.84
C LEU A 174 18.74 -5.30 -22.76
N LYS A 175 18.57 -4.43 -23.78
CA LYS A 175 19.67 -3.98 -24.63
C LYS A 175 20.72 -3.21 -23.83
N LEU A 176 20.29 -2.33 -22.91
CA LEU A 176 21.20 -1.64 -21.99
C LEU A 176 21.93 -2.62 -21.06
N ASP A 177 21.22 -3.60 -20.50
CA ASP A 177 21.78 -4.60 -19.60
C ASP A 177 22.83 -5.51 -20.28
N VAL A 178 22.69 -5.76 -21.59
CA VAL A 178 23.69 -6.53 -22.37
C VAL A 178 25.02 -5.81 -22.44
N SER A 179 25.00 -4.50 -22.65
CA SER A 179 26.19 -3.66 -22.75
C SER A 179 26.73 -3.20 -21.39
N ALA A 180 25.98 -3.39 -20.31
CA ALA A 180 26.37 -2.94 -18.99
C ALA A 180 27.42 -3.84 -18.33
N ASP A 181 28.28 -3.25 -17.49
CA ASP A 181 29.15 -4.00 -16.58
C ASP A 181 28.32 -4.78 -15.53
N THR A 182 28.91 -5.82 -14.95
CA THR A 182 28.22 -6.71 -13.99
C THR A 182 27.58 -5.98 -12.80
N THR A 183 28.12 -4.83 -12.39
CA THR A 183 27.61 -4.02 -11.27
C THR A 183 26.38 -3.18 -11.63
N ASN A 184 26.13 -2.94 -12.93
CA ASN A 184 25.11 -2.03 -13.44
C ASN A 184 23.95 -2.74 -14.15
N VAL A 185 23.92 -4.07 -14.14
CA VAL A 185 22.83 -4.85 -14.75
C VAL A 185 21.56 -4.74 -13.88
N SER A 186 20.44 -4.41 -14.51
CA SER A 186 19.16 -4.34 -13.82
C SER A 186 18.64 -5.72 -13.41
N LEU A 187 17.64 -5.75 -12.50
CA LEU A 187 16.99 -7.01 -12.11
C LEU A 187 15.94 -7.48 -13.14
N LEU A 188 15.84 -6.84 -14.30
CA LEU A 188 14.80 -7.11 -15.29
C LEU A 188 14.80 -8.56 -15.78
N ALA A 189 15.96 -9.09 -16.16
CA ALA A 189 16.06 -10.47 -16.69
C ALA A 189 15.51 -11.55 -15.73
N LYS A 190 15.53 -11.29 -14.42
CA LYS A 190 14.88 -12.13 -13.40
C LYS A 190 13.36 -12.15 -13.54
N TRP A 191 12.75 -11.03 -13.98
CA TRP A 191 11.31 -10.83 -14.00
C TRP A 191 10.65 -11.08 -15.36
N VAL A 192 11.44 -11.16 -16.43
CA VAL A 192 10.92 -11.57 -17.74
C VAL A 192 10.30 -12.97 -17.64
N PRO A 193 9.08 -13.17 -18.15
CA PRO A 193 8.40 -14.46 -18.09
C PRO A 193 9.19 -15.57 -18.78
N ARG A 194 8.99 -16.81 -18.36
CA ARG A 194 9.50 -18.00 -19.08
C ARG A 194 8.47 -18.45 -20.12
N GLU A 195 8.98 -19.00 -21.22
CA GLU A 195 8.16 -19.46 -22.35
C GLU A 195 6.99 -20.41 -21.94
N LYS A 196 7.23 -21.29 -20.96
CA LYS A 196 6.24 -22.27 -20.48
C LYS A 196 5.48 -21.84 -19.22
N SER A 197 5.52 -20.54 -18.84
CA SER A 197 4.76 -20.01 -17.72
C SER A 197 3.37 -19.54 -18.16
N SER A 198 2.49 -19.21 -17.20
CA SER A 198 1.20 -18.56 -17.47
C SER A 198 1.32 -17.25 -18.28
N PHE A 199 2.48 -16.60 -18.19
CA PHE A 199 2.82 -15.40 -18.97
C PHE A 199 3.57 -15.73 -20.28
N GLY A 200 3.55 -16.98 -20.75
CA GLY A 200 4.25 -17.40 -21.97
C GLY A 200 3.81 -16.66 -23.24
N TRP A 201 2.59 -16.13 -23.27
CA TRP A 201 2.07 -15.31 -24.36
C TRP A 201 2.87 -14.02 -24.56
N ILE A 202 3.24 -13.31 -23.50
CA ILE A 202 4.06 -12.11 -23.60
C ILE A 202 5.54 -12.43 -23.86
N TYR A 203 6.02 -13.60 -23.41
CA TYR A 203 7.38 -14.06 -23.75
C TYR A 203 7.60 -14.15 -25.25
N GLU A 204 6.65 -14.67 -25.99
CA GLU A 204 6.73 -14.75 -27.45
C GLU A 204 6.80 -13.36 -28.06
N THR A 205 5.90 -12.46 -27.67
CA THR A 205 5.89 -11.06 -28.14
C THR A 205 7.24 -10.37 -27.87
N LEU A 206 7.79 -10.53 -26.67
CA LEU A 206 9.10 -9.97 -26.30
C LEU A 206 10.23 -10.52 -27.17
N ALA A 207 10.26 -11.84 -27.40
CA ALA A 207 11.30 -12.51 -28.18
C ALA A 207 11.25 -12.10 -29.67
N LEU A 208 10.05 -11.96 -30.22
CA LEU A 208 9.85 -11.56 -31.62
C LEU A 208 10.21 -10.09 -31.85
N ASP A 209 9.85 -9.20 -30.92
CA ASP A 209 10.22 -7.79 -30.97
C ASP A 209 11.74 -7.58 -30.81
N TYR A 210 12.37 -8.28 -29.86
CA TYR A 210 13.81 -8.13 -29.61
C TYR A 210 14.68 -8.57 -30.78
N PHE A 211 14.31 -9.63 -31.49
CA PHE A 211 15.04 -10.24 -32.61
C PHE A 211 14.27 -10.13 -33.93
N LYS A 212 13.55 -9.02 -34.14
CA LYS A 212 12.68 -8.82 -35.33
C LYS A 212 13.44 -8.94 -36.65
N GLU A 213 14.75 -8.66 -36.69
CA GLU A 213 15.58 -8.82 -37.87
C GLU A 213 15.58 -10.25 -38.45
N PHE A 214 15.39 -11.28 -37.61
CA PHE A 214 15.28 -12.65 -38.12
C PHE A 214 13.96 -12.89 -38.86
N LEU A 215 12.91 -12.16 -38.51
CA LEU A 215 11.60 -12.24 -39.16
C LEU A 215 11.59 -11.44 -40.47
N GLU A 216 12.22 -10.27 -40.50
CA GLU A 216 12.30 -9.41 -41.67
C GLU A 216 13.03 -10.09 -42.85
N THR A 217 13.99 -10.96 -42.56
CA THR A 217 14.73 -11.73 -43.56
C THR A 217 14.05 -13.03 -44.00
N ALA A 218 12.94 -13.43 -43.37
CA ALA A 218 12.26 -14.68 -43.63
C ALA A 218 11.10 -14.51 -44.65
N ASN A 219 11.36 -14.85 -45.92
CA ASN A 219 10.46 -14.61 -47.05
C ASN A 219 9.53 -15.80 -47.41
N THR A 220 9.58 -16.92 -46.68
CA THR A 220 8.68 -18.05 -46.86
C THR A 220 8.08 -18.49 -45.51
N VAL A 221 6.90 -19.17 -45.56
CA VAL A 221 6.22 -19.67 -44.35
C VAL A 221 7.13 -20.57 -43.51
N GLU A 222 7.90 -21.45 -44.15
CA GLU A 222 8.82 -22.35 -43.47
C GLU A 222 9.98 -21.55 -42.79
N ARG A 223 10.54 -20.58 -43.50
CA ARG A 223 11.59 -19.69 -42.96
C ARG A 223 11.04 -18.86 -41.80
N GLN A 224 9.82 -18.33 -41.90
CA GLN A 224 9.17 -17.62 -40.79
C GLN A 224 9.02 -18.50 -39.55
N ARG A 225 8.55 -19.77 -39.69
CA ARG A 225 8.47 -20.70 -38.56
C ARG A 225 9.85 -20.94 -37.92
N LYS A 226 10.90 -21.13 -38.72
CA LYS A 226 12.27 -21.30 -38.23
C LYS A 226 12.79 -20.01 -37.56
N ALA A 227 12.48 -18.83 -38.11
CA ALA A 227 12.84 -17.54 -37.52
C ALA A 227 12.20 -17.31 -36.16
N VAL A 228 10.90 -17.60 -35.99
CA VAL A 228 10.21 -17.56 -34.68
C VAL A 228 10.90 -18.44 -33.65
N LEU A 229 11.23 -19.68 -33.98
CA LEU A 229 11.95 -20.59 -33.09
C LEU A 229 13.36 -20.08 -32.75
N LYS A 230 14.02 -19.44 -33.73
CA LYS A 230 15.33 -18.82 -33.52
C LYS A 230 15.23 -17.63 -32.56
N CYS A 231 14.25 -16.73 -32.75
CA CYS A 231 14.00 -15.62 -31.83
C CYS A 231 13.83 -16.10 -30.40
N LYS A 232 12.92 -17.05 -30.16
CA LYS A 232 12.66 -17.62 -28.84
C LYS A 232 13.90 -18.27 -28.23
N THR A 233 14.70 -18.98 -29.03
CA THR A 233 15.91 -19.64 -28.57
C THR A 233 17.00 -18.63 -28.19
N GLN A 234 17.22 -17.61 -29.02
CA GLN A 234 18.21 -16.58 -28.72
C GLN A 234 17.79 -15.72 -27.52
N TYR A 235 16.50 -15.39 -27.41
CA TYR A 235 15.98 -14.64 -26.26
C TYR A 235 16.17 -15.42 -24.94
N ARG A 236 15.93 -16.73 -24.93
CA ARG A 236 16.18 -17.60 -23.77
C ARG A 236 17.67 -17.62 -23.38
N LYS A 237 18.59 -17.69 -24.37
CA LYS A 237 20.04 -17.64 -24.14
C LYS A 237 20.46 -16.30 -23.55
N LEU A 238 19.94 -15.20 -24.09
CA LEU A 238 20.14 -13.83 -23.60
C LEU A 238 19.74 -13.71 -22.13
N LEU A 239 18.50 -14.09 -21.78
CA LEU A 239 18.00 -14.04 -20.41
C LEU A 239 18.82 -14.93 -19.47
N SER A 240 19.25 -16.11 -19.91
CA SER A 240 20.11 -17.00 -19.12
C SER A 240 21.47 -16.35 -18.82
N SER A 241 22.09 -15.70 -19.82
CA SER A 241 23.35 -14.97 -19.65
C SER A 241 23.21 -13.83 -18.65
N LEU A 242 22.18 -12.98 -18.82
CA LEU A 242 21.93 -11.86 -17.91
C LEU A 242 21.62 -12.33 -16.47
N ASN A 243 20.81 -13.38 -16.30
CA ASN A 243 20.53 -13.94 -14.97
C ASN A 243 21.79 -14.48 -14.28
N LYS A 244 22.75 -15.04 -15.03
CA LYS A 244 24.06 -15.44 -14.49
C LYS A 244 24.87 -14.22 -14.03
N LYS A 245 24.86 -13.13 -14.81
CA LYS A 245 25.52 -11.86 -14.42
C LYS A 245 24.94 -11.29 -13.11
N ILE A 246 23.61 -11.33 -12.95
CA ILE A 246 22.91 -10.82 -11.76
C ILE A 246 23.18 -11.69 -10.52
N ASP A 247 23.55 -12.97 -10.71
CA ASP A 247 23.84 -13.95 -9.64
C ASP A 247 22.75 -14.00 -8.55
N THR A 248 21.50 -14.12 -8.98
CA THR A 248 20.37 -14.14 -8.05
C THR A 248 20.32 -15.41 -7.20
N THR A 249 19.65 -15.31 -6.03
CA THR A 249 19.36 -16.46 -5.15
C THR A 249 18.79 -17.65 -5.93
N GLN A 250 17.90 -17.39 -6.92
CA GLN A 250 17.29 -18.42 -7.75
C GLN A 250 18.31 -19.16 -8.64
N VAL A 251 19.33 -18.47 -9.14
CA VAL A 251 20.41 -19.10 -9.93
C VAL A 251 21.18 -20.08 -9.06
N LYS A 252 21.54 -19.69 -7.83
CA LYS A 252 22.23 -20.57 -6.86
C LYS A 252 21.38 -21.77 -6.48
N GLN A 253 20.09 -21.54 -6.21
CA GLN A 253 19.14 -22.62 -5.89
C GLN A 253 19.00 -23.63 -7.03
N CYS A 254 18.84 -23.15 -8.27
CA CYS A 254 18.74 -24.03 -9.46
C CYS A 254 20.05 -24.76 -9.75
N GLY A 255 21.19 -24.13 -9.44
CA GLY A 255 22.53 -24.69 -9.59
C GLY A 255 22.94 -25.67 -8.48
N LYS A 256 22.05 -25.92 -7.49
CA LYS A 256 22.38 -26.72 -6.29
C LYS A 256 23.64 -26.21 -5.57
N ASN A 257 23.72 -24.90 -5.42
CA ASN A 257 24.79 -24.20 -4.74
C ASN A 257 24.21 -23.31 -3.62
N TRP A 258 23.49 -23.94 -2.70
CA TRP A 258 22.76 -23.27 -1.64
C TRP A 258 23.69 -22.65 -0.58
N ALA A 259 24.78 -23.33 -0.26
CA ALA A 259 25.79 -22.87 0.71
C ALA A 259 26.43 -21.52 0.28
N ALA A 260 26.50 -21.24 -1.03
CA ALA A 260 27.05 -19.99 -1.57
C ALA A 260 26.06 -18.81 -1.57
N ILE A 261 24.87 -18.95 -0.97
CA ILE A 261 23.91 -17.85 -0.87
C ILE A 261 24.45 -16.83 0.15
N ASP A 262 24.66 -15.59 -0.32
CA ASP A 262 24.98 -14.45 0.54
C ASP A 262 23.69 -13.80 1.06
N PHE A 263 23.35 -14.03 2.33
CA PHE A 263 22.11 -13.54 2.94
C PHE A 263 22.05 -12.01 3.06
N ASN A 264 23.18 -11.30 3.02
CA ASN A 264 23.19 -9.83 2.94
C ASN A 264 22.61 -9.31 1.61
N LYS A 265 22.62 -10.12 0.55
CA LYS A 265 22.09 -9.76 -0.78
C LYS A 265 20.67 -10.28 -1.02
N VAL A 266 20.17 -11.20 -0.19
CA VAL A 266 18.80 -11.72 -0.33
C VAL A 266 17.78 -10.63 0.05
N THR A 267 16.71 -10.51 -0.74
CA THR A 267 15.69 -9.48 -0.50
C THR A 267 14.75 -9.85 0.65
N SER A 268 14.18 -8.87 1.34
CA SER A 268 13.23 -9.04 2.46
C SER A 268 12.13 -10.07 2.17
N ILE A 269 11.47 -9.93 1.02
CA ILE A 269 10.36 -10.82 0.61
C ILE A 269 10.87 -12.25 0.32
N THR A 270 12.08 -12.40 -0.24
CA THR A 270 12.65 -13.71 -0.50
C THR A 270 12.98 -14.42 0.81
N ILE A 271 13.56 -13.71 1.78
CA ILE A 271 13.81 -14.24 3.13
C ILE A 271 12.49 -14.70 3.76
N ALA A 272 11.48 -13.83 3.85
CA ALA A 272 10.21 -14.15 4.46
C ALA A 272 9.50 -15.36 3.82
N LYS A 273 9.48 -15.43 2.47
CA LYS A 273 8.80 -16.52 1.74
C LYS A 273 9.58 -17.83 1.69
N GLN A 274 10.90 -17.80 1.78
CA GLN A 274 11.75 -18.98 1.59
C GLN A 274 12.49 -19.41 2.87
N LYS A 275 12.17 -18.87 4.03
CA LYS A 275 12.82 -19.18 5.31
C LYS A 275 12.91 -20.67 5.58
N LYS A 276 11.82 -21.42 5.40
CA LYS A 276 11.82 -22.90 5.57
C LYS A 276 12.77 -23.60 4.59
N ALA A 277 12.88 -23.10 3.35
CA ALA A 277 13.81 -23.64 2.37
C ALA A 277 15.26 -23.35 2.75
N PHE A 278 15.59 -22.16 3.23
CA PHE A 278 16.92 -21.80 3.72
C PHE A 278 17.29 -22.57 4.99
N LEU A 279 16.34 -22.79 5.90
CA LEU A 279 16.52 -23.62 7.10
C LEU A 279 16.54 -25.13 6.82
N ASN A 280 16.42 -25.55 5.56
CA ASN A 280 16.29 -26.96 5.16
C ASN A 280 15.17 -27.71 5.89
N LYS A 281 14.04 -27.03 6.20
CA LYS A 281 12.90 -27.56 6.96
C LYS A 281 11.69 -27.81 6.07
N LYS A 282 10.84 -28.79 6.44
CA LYS A 282 9.48 -29.00 5.95
C LYS A 282 8.51 -28.11 6.74
N ARG A 283 7.20 -28.23 6.45
CA ARG A 283 6.14 -27.50 7.18
C ARG A 283 6.03 -27.92 8.65
N ASP A 284 6.30 -29.19 8.92
CA ASP A 284 6.29 -29.82 10.25
C ASP A 284 7.61 -29.65 11.01
N ASP A 285 8.48 -28.75 10.58
CA ASP A 285 9.79 -28.44 11.13
C ASP A 285 10.82 -29.57 11.08
N THR A 286 10.52 -30.73 10.49
CA THR A 286 11.51 -31.79 10.26
C THR A 286 12.48 -31.38 9.15
N VAL A 287 13.73 -31.90 9.21
CA VAL A 287 14.75 -31.65 8.20
C VAL A 287 14.30 -32.22 6.85
N ARG A 288 14.36 -31.40 5.79
CA ARG A 288 13.87 -31.77 4.45
C ARG A 288 14.83 -32.70 3.70
N PHE A 289 16.11 -32.39 3.77
CA PHE A 289 17.17 -33.12 3.07
C PHE A 289 18.35 -33.37 4.04
N PRO A 290 18.27 -34.38 4.93
CA PRO A 290 19.28 -34.59 5.97
C PRO A 290 20.67 -34.97 5.43
N GLU A 291 20.72 -35.69 4.30
CA GLU A 291 21.95 -36.13 3.69
C GLU A 291 22.59 -35.15 2.70
N ASP A 292 21.91 -34.01 2.45
CA ASP A 292 22.42 -33.02 1.48
C ASP A 292 23.29 -31.99 2.22
N TYR A 293 24.62 -32.16 2.09
CA TYR A 293 25.61 -31.29 2.72
C TYR A 293 25.44 -29.80 2.34
N ASP A 294 25.17 -29.49 1.06
CA ASP A 294 25.01 -28.10 0.58
C ASP A 294 23.80 -27.45 1.22
N ARG A 295 22.68 -28.19 1.41
CA ARG A 295 21.48 -27.72 2.08
C ARG A 295 21.68 -27.53 3.59
N ASN A 296 22.41 -28.42 4.24
CA ASN A 296 22.70 -28.31 5.65
C ASN A 296 23.64 -27.13 5.92
N GLN A 297 24.67 -26.94 5.10
CA GLN A 297 25.56 -25.78 5.20
C GLN A 297 24.83 -24.46 4.95
N CYS A 298 23.88 -24.42 4.01
CA CYS A 298 23.00 -23.26 3.81
C CYS A 298 22.21 -22.94 5.07
N SER A 299 21.66 -23.94 5.74
CA SER A 299 20.90 -23.77 6.98
C SER A 299 21.76 -23.21 8.10
N GLU A 300 22.97 -23.74 8.29
CA GLU A 300 23.93 -23.23 9.28
C GLU A 300 24.32 -21.78 9.01
N ASN A 301 24.61 -21.44 7.74
CA ASN A 301 24.93 -20.07 7.32
C ASN A 301 23.76 -19.11 7.58
N PHE A 302 22.52 -19.55 7.33
CA PHE A 302 21.35 -18.73 7.55
C PHE A 302 21.07 -18.51 9.05
N ILE A 303 21.18 -19.54 9.88
CA ILE A 303 21.07 -19.44 11.35
C ILE A 303 22.16 -18.51 11.90
N ALA A 304 23.41 -18.65 11.42
CA ALA A 304 24.50 -17.75 11.81
C ALA A 304 24.21 -16.28 11.42
N HIS A 305 23.60 -16.06 10.23
CA HIS A 305 23.19 -14.72 9.80
C HIS A 305 22.07 -14.14 10.70
N ILE A 306 21.08 -14.96 11.10
CA ILE A 306 20.02 -14.55 12.05
C ILE A 306 20.65 -14.14 13.39
N LYS A 307 21.54 -14.95 13.95
CA LYS A 307 22.24 -14.65 15.22
C LYS A 307 23.04 -13.36 15.16
N LYS A 308 23.76 -13.12 14.07
CA LYS A 308 24.46 -11.84 13.84
C LYS A 308 23.52 -10.65 13.75
N ALA A 309 22.34 -10.84 13.14
CA ALA A 309 21.33 -9.79 13.07
C ALA A 309 20.71 -9.47 14.44
N VAL A 310 20.47 -10.49 15.28
CA VAL A 310 20.05 -10.31 16.68
C VAL A 310 21.09 -9.55 17.48
N ALA A 311 22.38 -9.85 17.26
CA ALA A 311 23.49 -9.14 17.92
C ALA A 311 23.73 -7.72 17.36
N GLY A 312 23.02 -7.31 16.31
CA GLY A 312 23.19 -5.99 15.67
C GLY A 312 24.43 -5.86 14.77
N GLU A 313 25.11 -6.97 14.48
CA GLU A 313 26.32 -6.97 13.64
C GLU A 313 26.01 -6.83 12.14
N VAL A 314 24.81 -7.28 11.72
CA VAL A 314 24.32 -7.18 10.33
C VAL A 314 22.85 -6.79 10.31
N GLU A 315 22.39 -6.16 9.22
CA GLU A 315 20.97 -5.84 9.04
C GLU A 315 20.22 -7.05 8.44
N MET A 316 19.19 -7.55 9.15
CA MET A 316 18.23 -8.46 8.56
C MET A 316 17.22 -7.67 7.72
N LYS A 317 17.19 -7.92 6.41
CA LYS A 317 16.30 -7.18 5.51
C LYS A 317 14.83 -7.47 5.78
N GLY A 318 14.10 -6.46 6.27
CA GLY A 318 12.65 -6.52 6.58
C GLY A 318 11.81 -5.45 5.89
N LYS A 319 12.41 -4.36 5.37
CA LYS A 319 11.73 -3.13 4.91
C LYS A 319 10.56 -3.33 3.95
N ARG A 320 10.53 -4.40 3.18
CA ARG A 320 9.50 -4.68 2.16
C ARG A 320 8.60 -5.87 2.50
N VAL A 321 8.65 -6.40 3.71
CA VAL A 321 7.67 -7.38 4.21
C VAL A 321 6.37 -6.63 4.49
N GLY A 322 5.24 -7.18 4.05
CA GLY A 322 3.93 -6.56 4.26
C GLY A 322 3.47 -6.62 5.71
N MET A 323 2.67 -5.65 6.15
CA MET A 323 2.15 -5.60 7.52
C MET A 323 1.32 -6.85 7.85
N ALA A 324 0.43 -7.27 6.95
CA ALA A 324 -0.33 -8.51 7.13
C ALA A 324 0.58 -9.74 7.23
N ASP A 325 1.66 -9.80 6.42
CA ASP A 325 2.59 -10.94 6.45
C ASP A 325 3.33 -11.04 7.80
N PHE A 326 3.64 -9.88 8.44
CA PHE A 326 4.23 -9.86 9.78
C PHE A 326 3.28 -10.45 10.82
N THR A 327 2.03 -9.97 10.87
CA THR A 327 1.03 -10.46 11.85
C THR A 327 0.75 -11.95 11.66
N LYS A 328 0.52 -12.40 10.41
CA LYS A 328 0.28 -13.83 10.12
C LYS A 328 1.42 -14.71 10.60
N GLN A 329 2.67 -14.33 10.29
CA GLN A 329 3.84 -15.08 10.73
C GLN A 329 4.00 -15.06 12.27
N ALA A 330 3.73 -13.91 12.91
CA ALA A 330 3.78 -13.81 14.36
C ALA A 330 2.72 -14.72 15.02
N ARG A 331 1.50 -14.73 14.47
CA ARG A 331 0.40 -15.60 14.95
C ARG A 331 0.79 -17.08 14.87
N ASP A 332 1.39 -17.52 13.76
CA ASP A 332 1.88 -18.89 13.60
C ASP A 332 2.97 -19.24 14.63
N LEU A 333 3.79 -18.25 15.04
CA LEU A 333 4.90 -18.42 15.98
C LEU A 333 4.50 -18.24 17.47
N CYS A 334 3.35 -17.63 17.76
CA CYS A 334 2.90 -17.42 19.14
C CYS A 334 2.74 -18.71 19.96
N HIS A 335 2.55 -19.84 19.29
CA HIS A 335 2.36 -21.17 19.90
C HIS A 335 3.52 -22.13 19.64
N GLY A 336 4.58 -21.67 18.93
CA GLY A 336 5.74 -22.48 18.56
C GLY A 336 6.96 -22.22 19.43
N GLU A 337 7.87 -23.19 19.47
CA GLU A 337 9.15 -23.11 20.21
C GLU A 337 10.34 -22.79 19.30
N ASN A 338 10.12 -22.41 18.04
CA ASN A 338 11.19 -22.20 17.06
C ASN A 338 11.83 -20.81 17.22
N GLN A 339 12.82 -20.71 18.11
CA GLN A 339 13.48 -19.45 18.45
C GLN A 339 14.15 -18.80 17.24
N ASP A 340 14.77 -19.57 16.32
CA ASP A 340 15.41 -18.99 15.13
C ASP A 340 14.40 -18.28 14.21
N GLU A 341 13.17 -18.78 14.08
CA GLU A 341 12.12 -18.13 13.28
C GLU A 341 11.50 -16.91 14.01
N ILE A 342 11.39 -16.97 15.34
CA ILE A 342 10.97 -15.83 16.16
C ILE A 342 12.00 -14.71 16.04
N ASP A 343 13.28 -15.01 16.16
CA ASP A 343 14.38 -14.05 16.04
C ASP A 343 14.44 -13.44 14.63
N LEU A 344 14.27 -14.28 13.61
CA LEU A 344 14.18 -13.82 12.23
C LEU A 344 13.05 -12.80 12.04
N LEU A 345 11.84 -13.13 12.50
CA LEU A 345 10.68 -12.25 12.33
C LEU A 345 10.86 -10.94 13.08
N ASN A 346 11.35 -10.99 14.31
CA ASN A 346 11.58 -9.80 15.13
C ASN A 346 12.67 -8.89 14.54
N THR A 347 13.75 -9.44 14.01
CA THR A 347 14.81 -8.67 13.35
C THR A 347 14.32 -8.06 12.03
N GLN A 348 13.48 -8.76 11.26
CA GLN A 348 12.82 -8.20 10.07
C GLN A 348 11.84 -7.08 10.43
N TRP A 349 11.06 -7.24 11.52
CA TRP A 349 10.18 -6.19 12.03
C TRP A 349 10.97 -4.95 12.46
N SER A 350 12.06 -5.13 13.19
CA SER A 350 12.95 -4.03 13.59
C SER A 350 13.48 -3.26 12.37
N SER A 351 13.98 -3.96 11.35
CA SER A 351 14.42 -3.34 10.09
C SER A 351 13.28 -2.60 9.37
N ASN A 352 12.06 -3.14 9.37
CA ASN A 352 10.89 -2.47 8.83
C ASN A 352 10.53 -1.22 9.64
N SER A 353 10.64 -1.28 10.98
CA SER A 353 10.30 -0.20 11.90
C SER A 353 11.19 1.05 11.73
N THR A 354 12.38 0.91 11.17
CA THR A 354 13.26 2.06 10.88
C THR A 354 12.70 3.03 9.84
N GLN A 355 11.69 2.62 9.08
CA GLN A 355 11.03 3.47 8.07
C GLN A 355 10.02 4.46 8.68
N THR A 356 9.66 4.30 9.96
CA THR A 356 8.72 5.18 10.66
C THR A 356 9.47 5.95 11.74
N GLY A 357 9.41 7.26 11.70
CA GLY A 357 9.94 8.16 12.73
C GLY A 357 9.10 8.21 14.00
N ALA A 358 9.40 9.15 14.89
CA ALA A 358 8.57 9.42 16.07
C ALA A 358 7.20 10.01 15.66
N LEU A 359 6.14 9.60 16.33
CA LEU A 359 4.75 9.95 15.96
C LEU A 359 4.08 10.91 16.96
N GLY A 360 4.82 11.44 17.95
CA GLY A 360 4.22 12.31 18.98
C GLY A 360 3.16 11.57 19.82
N ASN A 361 2.14 12.29 20.26
CA ASN A 361 1.06 11.76 21.12
C ASN A 361 -0.03 11.07 20.28
N MET A 362 0.23 9.86 19.82
CA MET A 362 -0.66 9.11 18.95
C MET A 362 -1.17 7.82 19.62
N ILE A 363 -2.47 7.58 19.57
CA ILE A 363 -3.11 6.36 20.06
C ILE A 363 -3.76 5.63 18.89
N ALA A 364 -3.43 4.35 18.73
CA ALA A 364 -4.08 3.47 17.77
C ALA A 364 -5.34 2.83 18.37
N MET A 365 -6.46 2.98 17.68
CA MET A 365 -7.71 2.27 17.90
C MET A 365 -7.82 1.20 16.81
N VAL A 366 -7.64 -0.05 17.19
CA VAL A 366 -7.58 -1.21 16.29
C VAL A 366 -8.92 -1.93 16.29
N ASP A 367 -9.57 -1.91 15.14
CA ASP A 367 -10.80 -2.66 14.90
C ASP A 367 -10.50 -4.15 14.76
N VAL A 368 -11.04 -4.94 15.67
CA VAL A 368 -10.94 -6.40 15.69
C VAL A 368 -12.30 -7.06 15.51
N SER A 369 -13.22 -6.40 14.80
CA SER A 369 -14.55 -6.92 14.48
C SER A 369 -14.50 -7.95 13.33
N GLY A 370 -15.59 -8.70 13.17
CA GLY A 370 -15.69 -9.77 12.17
C GLY A 370 -15.56 -9.27 10.72
N SER A 371 -15.97 -8.03 10.40
CA SER A 371 -15.84 -7.44 9.06
C SER A 371 -14.38 -7.23 8.64
N MET A 372 -13.47 -7.12 9.61
CA MET A 372 -12.03 -6.95 9.41
C MET A 372 -11.28 -8.27 9.17
N GLU A 373 -11.94 -9.44 9.24
CA GLU A 373 -11.28 -10.74 9.13
C GLU A 373 -10.37 -10.86 7.89
N GLY A 374 -9.17 -11.39 8.09
CA GLY A 374 -8.14 -11.57 7.06
C GLY A 374 -7.10 -10.46 7.03
N ASP A 375 -6.64 -10.07 5.84
CA ASP A 375 -5.58 -9.07 5.65
C ASP A 375 -5.87 -7.72 6.35
N PRO A 376 -7.11 -7.17 6.34
CA PRO A 376 -7.39 -5.90 7.02
C PRO A 376 -7.09 -5.93 8.52
N MET A 377 -7.54 -6.97 9.23
CA MET A 377 -7.29 -7.13 10.68
C MET A 377 -5.79 -7.33 10.95
N ASP A 378 -5.12 -8.15 10.15
CA ASP A 378 -3.68 -8.39 10.30
C ASP A 378 -2.88 -7.09 10.13
N VAL A 379 -3.28 -6.24 9.18
CA VAL A 379 -2.68 -4.90 8.97
C VAL A 379 -3.01 -3.97 10.12
N ALA A 380 -4.26 -3.95 10.61
CA ALA A 380 -4.67 -3.10 11.72
C ALA A 380 -3.84 -3.40 12.98
N ILE A 381 -3.63 -4.67 13.31
CA ILE A 381 -2.79 -5.10 14.44
C ILE A 381 -1.35 -4.64 14.25
N ALA A 382 -0.74 -4.89 13.08
CA ALA A 382 0.64 -4.51 12.82
C ALA A 382 0.84 -2.97 12.82
N LEU A 383 -0.07 -2.20 12.22
CA LEU A 383 -0.02 -0.74 12.25
C LEU A 383 -0.26 -0.21 13.66
N GLY A 384 -1.19 -0.80 14.42
CA GLY A 384 -1.42 -0.45 15.82
C GLY A 384 -0.17 -0.63 16.67
N ILE A 385 0.53 -1.76 16.54
CA ILE A 385 1.81 -2.01 17.20
C ILE A 385 2.87 -0.99 16.75
N ARG A 386 2.94 -0.69 15.44
CA ARG A 386 3.88 0.29 14.90
C ARG A 386 3.65 1.69 15.49
N ILE A 387 2.41 2.13 15.58
CA ILE A 387 2.03 3.40 16.19
C ILE A 387 2.42 3.38 17.67
N ALA A 388 2.08 2.33 18.41
CA ALA A 388 2.42 2.19 19.82
C ALA A 388 3.92 2.22 20.09
N GLU A 389 4.74 1.58 19.23
CA GLU A 389 6.22 1.61 19.34
C GLU A 389 6.82 2.99 19.10
N LYS A 390 6.15 3.86 18.32
CA LYS A 390 6.66 5.17 17.90
C LYS A 390 5.98 6.33 18.60
N SER A 391 4.90 6.08 19.33
CA SER A 391 4.18 7.08 20.10
C SER A 391 4.96 7.54 21.35
N ALA A 392 4.88 8.82 21.66
CA ALA A 392 5.39 9.38 22.91
C ALA A 392 4.59 8.93 24.15
N LEU A 393 3.35 8.44 23.95
CA LEU A 393 2.46 7.96 25.02
C LEU A 393 2.80 6.53 25.50
N GLY A 394 3.86 5.91 24.94
CA GLY A 394 4.28 4.55 25.25
C GLY A 394 3.51 3.47 24.51
N LYS A 395 3.91 2.20 24.71
CA LYS A 395 3.43 1.06 23.94
C LYS A 395 2.03 0.64 24.38
N ARG A 396 1.00 1.31 23.86
CA ARG A 396 -0.41 1.02 24.18
C ARG A 396 -1.25 1.04 22.92
N VAL A 397 -2.27 0.18 22.91
CA VAL A 397 -3.24 0.05 21.82
C VAL A 397 -4.62 -0.09 22.42
N MET A 398 -5.61 0.54 21.82
CA MET A 398 -7.01 0.24 22.11
C MET A 398 -7.53 -0.72 21.05
N THR A 399 -7.97 -1.91 21.44
CA THR A 399 -8.77 -2.77 20.56
C THR A 399 -10.24 -2.50 20.77
N PHE A 400 -11.02 -2.54 19.71
CA PHE A 400 -12.47 -2.43 19.83
C PHE A 400 -13.20 -3.40 18.89
N SER A 401 -14.23 -3.99 19.46
CA SER A 401 -15.23 -4.83 18.83
C SER A 401 -16.52 -4.68 19.62
N SER A 402 -17.18 -5.75 20.05
CA SER A 402 -18.31 -5.68 20.99
C SER A 402 -17.90 -5.07 22.35
N THR A 403 -16.68 -5.34 22.80
CA THR A 403 -16.12 -4.82 24.06
C THR A 403 -14.77 -4.19 23.84
N PRO A 404 -14.63 -2.86 24.00
CA PRO A 404 -13.34 -2.19 23.86
C PRO A 404 -12.38 -2.60 24.99
N THR A 405 -11.09 -2.71 24.64
CA THR A 405 -10.04 -3.12 25.58
C THR A 405 -8.81 -2.24 25.44
N TRP A 406 -8.33 -1.69 26.58
CA TRP A 406 -7.06 -0.98 26.63
C TRP A 406 -5.92 -1.97 26.87
N VAL A 407 -5.05 -2.13 25.88
CA VAL A 407 -3.97 -3.13 25.88
C VAL A 407 -2.64 -2.44 26.14
N ASN A 408 -1.99 -2.81 27.23
CA ASN A 408 -0.65 -2.35 27.59
C ASN A 408 0.41 -3.33 27.06
N LEU A 409 1.29 -2.87 26.18
CA LEU A 409 2.33 -3.68 25.54
C LEU A 409 3.74 -3.40 26.09
N GLU A 410 3.88 -2.59 27.17
CA GLU A 410 5.19 -2.21 27.73
C GLU A 410 6.01 -3.42 28.22
N SER A 411 5.35 -4.44 28.74
CA SER A 411 6.02 -5.66 29.21
C SER A 411 6.49 -6.57 28.05
N CYS A 412 6.06 -6.29 26.83
CA CYS A 412 6.42 -7.09 25.65
C CYS A 412 7.83 -6.75 25.17
N SER A 413 8.68 -7.76 25.06
CA SER A 413 10.07 -7.59 24.62
C SER A 413 10.24 -7.47 23.09
N ASN A 414 9.27 -7.95 22.30
CA ASN A 414 9.39 -8.05 20.85
C ASN A 414 8.02 -8.09 20.15
N PHE A 415 8.03 -8.00 18.82
CA PHE A 415 6.81 -7.95 17.99
C PHE A 415 5.92 -9.20 18.18
N VAL A 416 6.50 -10.40 18.18
CA VAL A 416 5.73 -11.65 18.34
C VAL A 416 4.98 -11.66 19.68
N SER A 417 5.62 -11.22 20.76
CA SER A 417 4.97 -11.12 22.08
C SER A 417 3.86 -10.06 22.10
N MET A 418 4.04 -8.93 21.38
CA MET A 418 3.00 -7.90 21.29
C MET A 418 1.77 -8.41 20.53
N VAL A 419 1.96 -9.11 19.41
CA VAL A 419 0.86 -9.74 18.66
C VAL A 419 0.12 -10.73 19.55
N LYS A 420 0.84 -11.59 20.30
CA LYS A 420 0.23 -12.55 21.23
C LYS A 420 -0.66 -11.90 22.28
N VAL A 421 -0.24 -10.75 22.82
CA VAL A 421 -1.03 -10.02 23.82
C VAL A 421 -2.31 -9.44 23.19
N ILE A 422 -2.21 -8.87 21.99
CA ILE A 422 -3.38 -8.32 21.28
C ILE A 422 -4.36 -9.44 20.88
N GLU A 423 -3.88 -10.58 20.41
CA GLU A 423 -4.66 -11.74 20.02
C GLU A 423 -5.44 -12.37 21.22
N ASN A 424 -4.97 -12.16 22.44
CA ASN A 424 -5.66 -12.58 23.66
C ASN A 424 -6.70 -11.56 24.16
N ALA A 425 -6.78 -10.38 23.55
CA ALA A 425 -7.83 -9.42 23.84
C ALA A 425 -9.19 -9.93 23.33
N PRO A 426 -10.31 -9.50 23.93
CA PRO A 426 -11.64 -9.92 23.47
C PRO A 426 -11.88 -9.53 22.01
N PHE A 427 -12.23 -10.53 21.20
CA PHE A 427 -12.74 -10.37 19.84
C PHE A 427 -14.27 -10.43 19.83
N GLY A 428 -14.92 -9.75 18.89
CA GLY A 428 -16.36 -9.77 18.73
C GLY A 428 -16.80 -9.59 17.28
N THR A 429 -18.07 -9.91 17.02
CA THR A 429 -18.65 -9.74 15.68
C THR A 429 -19.06 -8.32 15.38
N ASN A 430 -19.27 -7.50 16.41
CA ASN A 430 -19.79 -6.14 16.33
C ASN A 430 -18.68 -5.10 16.42
N THR A 431 -18.93 -3.89 15.91
CA THR A 431 -18.00 -2.77 15.88
C THR A 431 -18.53 -1.63 16.76
N ASN A 432 -18.45 -1.79 18.09
CA ASN A 432 -18.97 -0.80 19.04
C ASN A 432 -17.96 0.33 19.29
N PHE A 433 -17.83 1.20 18.32
CA PHE A 433 -16.95 2.38 18.40
C PHE A 433 -17.37 3.34 19.52
N LYS A 434 -18.67 3.54 19.73
CA LYS A 434 -19.18 4.43 20.77
C LYS A 434 -18.74 3.98 22.16
N ALA A 435 -18.74 2.67 22.44
CA ALA A 435 -18.25 2.14 23.71
C ALA A 435 -16.75 2.41 23.90
N ALA A 436 -15.93 2.27 22.85
CA ALA A 436 -14.51 2.58 22.90
C ALA A 436 -14.26 4.08 23.19
N LEU A 437 -15.00 4.96 22.53
CA LEU A 437 -14.94 6.40 22.77
C LEU A 437 -15.42 6.76 24.21
N THR A 438 -16.49 6.14 24.68
CA THR A 438 -16.99 6.33 26.04
C THR A 438 -15.94 5.91 27.08
N MET A 439 -15.22 4.81 26.88
CA MET A 439 -14.15 4.38 27.77
C MET A 439 -13.02 5.43 27.87
N ILE A 440 -12.62 6.05 26.75
CA ILE A 440 -11.63 7.14 26.76
C ILE A 440 -12.16 8.33 27.56
N LEU A 441 -13.40 8.76 27.29
CA LEU A 441 -13.99 9.93 27.92
C LEU A 441 -14.26 9.71 29.42
N ASP A 442 -14.67 8.51 29.83
CA ASP A 442 -14.81 8.16 31.24
C ASP A 442 -13.47 8.23 31.96
N ALA A 443 -12.39 7.76 31.35
CA ALA A 443 -11.04 7.89 31.92
C ALA A 443 -10.62 9.36 32.06
N ILE A 444 -10.90 10.21 31.07
CA ILE A 444 -10.65 11.66 31.13
C ILE A 444 -11.42 12.29 32.29
N ILE A 445 -12.70 11.99 32.42
CA ILE A 445 -13.59 12.57 33.45
C ILE A 445 -13.20 12.08 34.85
N GLN A 446 -12.96 10.79 35.03
CA GLN A 446 -12.60 10.19 36.33
C GLN A 446 -11.28 10.75 36.87
N ASN A 447 -10.31 10.98 35.99
CA ASN A 447 -8.99 11.51 36.35
C ASN A 447 -8.93 13.04 36.28
N LYS A 448 -10.02 13.73 35.93
CA LYS A 448 -10.12 15.20 35.83
C LYS A 448 -8.99 15.79 35.00
N LEU A 449 -8.74 15.23 33.79
CA LEU A 449 -7.67 15.68 32.91
C LEU A 449 -7.92 17.13 32.46
N GLU A 450 -6.85 17.89 32.34
CA GLU A 450 -6.89 19.25 31.82
C GLU A 450 -7.10 19.28 30.29
N PRO A 451 -7.64 20.38 29.73
CA PRO A 451 -7.86 20.49 28.28
C PRO A 451 -6.61 20.17 27.43
N ASP A 452 -5.44 20.65 27.83
CA ASP A 452 -4.19 20.44 27.11
C ASP A 452 -3.81 18.96 27.03
N ASP A 453 -4.08 18.17 28.08
CA ASP A 453 -3.83 16.72 28.07
C ASP A 453 -4.78 15.96 27.12
N VAL A 454 -5.95 16.52 26.83
CA VAL A 454 -6.98 15.90 26.00
C VAL A 454 -6.86 16.30 24.53
N GLU A 455 -6.52 17.57 24.28
CA GLU A 455 -6.48 18.15 22.95
C GLU A 455 -5.17 17.83 22.21
N ASP A 456 -4.07 17.58 22.95
CA ASP A 456 -2.74 17.35 22.39
C ASP A 456 -2.49 15.88 22.05
N MET A 457 -3.42 15.23 21.34
CA MET A 457 -3.26 13.87 20.88
C MET A 457 -3.91 13.61 19.51
N ILE A 458 -3.50 12.51 18.88
CA ILE A 458 -4.09 12.01 17.63
C ILE A 458 -4.72 10.65 17.92
N LEU A 459 -5.98 10.49 17.60
CA LEU A 459 -6.67 9.20 17.60
C LEU A 459 -6.67 8.61 16.19
N VAL A 460 -5.99 7.47 16.02
CA VAL A 460 -5.92 6.76 14.74
C VAL A 460 -6.90 5.61 14.75
N ILE A 461 -7.93 5.68 13.93
CA ILE A 461 -8.97 4.65 13.81
C ILE A 461 -8.61 3.73 12.64
N LEU A 462 -8.07 2.55 12.95
CA LEU A 462 -7.67 1.52 11.97
C LEU A 462 -8.85 0.56 11.78
N SER A 463 -9.71 0.82 10.79
CA SER A 463 -10.98 0.10 10.59
C SER A 463 -11.41 0.15 9.12
N ASP A 464 -12.45 -0.59 8.77
CA ASP A 464 -13.19 -0.45 7.51
C ASP A 464 -14.29 0.63 7.58
N MET A 465 -14.39 1.33 8.71
CA MET A 465 -15.36 2.39 9.00
C MET A 465 -16.82 1.91 9.08
N GLN A 466 -17.08 0.59 9.11
CA GLN A 466 -18.41 0.01 9.24
C GLN A 466 -18.75 -0.20 10.71
N MET A 467 -19.14 0.90 11.37
CA MET A 467 -19.45 0.92 12.81
C MET A 467 -20.89 0.45 13.06
N ASP A 468 -21.15 -0.09 14.26
CA ASP A 468 -22.51 -0.43 14.65
C ASP A 468 -23.34 0.81 14.94
N GLN A 469 -24.63 0.76 14.63
CA GLN A 469 -25.56 1.74 15.12
C GLN A 469 -25.61 1.63 16.65
N GLY A 470 -25.12 2.63 17.38
CA GLY A 470 -25.19 2.65 18.84
C GLY A 470 -26.64 2.57 19.35
N ASP A 471 -26.83 2.15 20.61
CA ASP A 471 -28.15 1.94 21.27
C ASP A 471 -29.08 3.18 21.31
N THR A 472 -28.62 4.32 20.82
CA THR A 472 -29.42 5.54 20.73
C THR A 472 -29.75 5.85 19.27
N CYS A 473 -30.99 6.25 19.01
CA CYS A 473 -31.51 6.72 17.71
C CYS A 473 -30.80 7.97 17.14
N ASP A 474 -29.57 8.24 17.53
CA ASP A 474 -28.78 9.37 17.05
C ASP A 474 -28.33 9.11 15.60
N LYS A 475 -29.04 9.72 14.67
CA LYS A 475 -28.72 9.76 13.23
C LYS A 475 -27.57 10.74 12.96
N THR A 476 -26.45 10.59 13.68
CA THR A 476 -25.26 11.44 13.53
C THR A 476 -24.10 10.67 12.92
N HIS A 477 -23.28 11.34 12.12
CA HIS A 477 -22.07 10.76 11.56
C HIS A 477 -21.01 10.54 12.64
N LEU A 478 -20.09 9.62 12.39
CA LEU A 478 -19.03 9.27 13.32
C LEU A 478 -18.23 10.50 13.79
N TYR A 479 -17.84 11.36 12.85
CA TYR A 479 -17.15 12.62 13.14
C TYR A 479 -17.98 13.53 14.08
N GLU A 480 -19.25 13.75 13.76
CA GLU A 480 -20.16 14.58 14.57
C GLU A 480 -20.38 13.99 15.96
N THR A 481 -20.51 12.67 16.05
CA THR A 481 -20.65 11.95 17.31
C THR A 481 -19.46 12.19 18.23
N MET A 482 -18.23 12.02 17.71
CA MET A 482 -17.02 12.27 18.48
C MET A 482 -16.94 13.71 18.98
N HIS A 483 -17.16 14.70 18.10
CA HIS A 483 -17.15 16.09 18.49
C HIS A 483 -18.16 16.40 19.62
N LYS A 484 -19.39 15.92 19.49
CA LYS A 484 -20.44 16.10 20.51
C LYS A 484 -20.04 15.52 21.86
N MET A 485 -19.52 14.30 21.88
CA MET A 485 -19.13 13.63 23.11
C MET A 485 -17.96 14.34 23.82
N TYR A 486 -16.95 14.81 23.10
CA TYR A 486 -15.85 15.59 23.68
C TYR A 486 -16.33 16.95 24.23
N MET A 487 -17.18 17.65 23.48
CA MET A 487 -17.79 18.92 23.96
C MET A 487 -18.57 18.71 25.24
N GLU A 488 -19.43 17.70 25.31
CA GLU A 488 -20.23 17.38 26.51
C GLU A 488 -19.36 17.01 27.71
N ALA A 489 -18.29 16.24 27.50
CA ALA A 489 -17.34 15.87 28.54
C ALA A 489 -16.62 17.10 29.13
N GLY A 490 -16.14 18.02 28.27
CA GLY A 490 -15.49 19.25 28.70
C GLY A 490 -16.43 20.18 29.49
N ILE A 491 -17.65 20.37 29.00
CA ILE A 491 -18.70 21.16 29.70
C ILE A 491 -18.98 20.56 31.07
N ARG A 492 -19.09 19.23 31.17
CA ARG A 492 -19.35 18.54 32.42
C ARG A 492 -18.20 18.69 33.44
N LEU A 493 -16.96 18.69 32.96
CA LEU A 493 -15.75 18.67 33.83
C LEU A 493 -15.28 20.07 34.19
N HIS A 494 -15.20 20.97 33.21
CA HIS A 494 -14.60 22.32 33.36
C HIS A 494 -15.57 23.47 33.07
N GLY A 495 -16.83 23.22 32.73
CA GLY A 495 -17.79 24.25 32.30
C GLY A 495 -17.49 24.84 30.93
N LYS A 496 -16.50 24.29 30.20
CA LYS A 496 -16.12 24.69 28.85
C LYS A 496 -15.97 23.44 27.98
N PRO A 497 -16.32 23.51 26.69
CA PRO A 497 -16.17 22.36 25.80
C PRO A 497 -14.69 22.01 25.62
N PHE A 498 -14.37 20.71 25.60
CA PHE A 498 -13.10 20.25 25.05
C PHE A 498 -13.11 20.37 23.54
N LYS A 499 -11.97 20.69 22.94
CA LYS A 499 -11.73 20.39 21.54
C LYS A 499 -11.38 18.91 21.44
N PRO A 500 -11.96 18.16 20.49
CA PRO A 500 -11.54 16.78 20.30
C PRO A 500 -10.11 16.73 19.79
N PRO A 501 -9.38 15.64 20.08
CA PRO A 501 -8.08 15.37 19.47
C PRO A 501 -8.21 15.28 17.95
N HIS A 502 -7.08 15.40 17.23
CA HIS A 502 -7.09 15.15 15.79
C HIS A 502 -7.48 13.71 15.49
N ILE A 503 -8.42 13.51 14.57
CA ILE A 503 -8.94 12.19 14.21
C ILE A 503 -8.37 11.77 12.87
N LEU A 504 -7.66 10.64 12.84
CA LEU A 504 -7.21 10.01 11.62
C LEU A 504 -8.08 8.78 11.33
N PHE A 505 -8.95 8.88 10.33
CA PHE A 505 -9.68 7.75 9.78
C PHE A 505 -8.79 7.01 8.77
N TRP A 506 -8.37 5.79 9.11
CA TRP A 506 -7.50 4.98 8.25
C TRP A 506 -8.25 3.75 7.75
N ASN A 507 -8.67 3.82 6.50
CA ASN A 507 -9.46 2.75 5.86
C ASN A 507 -8.59 1.58 5.43
N LEU A 508 -8.96 0.38 5.88
CA LEU A 508 -8.26 -0.88 5.59
C LEU A 508 -9.08 -1.84 4.72
N ARG A 509 -10.35 -1.53 4.43
CA ARG A 509 -11.20 -2.30 3.52
C ARG A 509 -12.01 -1.35 2.65
N SER A 510 -12.04 -1.58 1.33
CA SER A 510 -12.85 -0.78 0.42
C SER A 510 -14.33 -1.04 0.68
N THR A 511 -15.06 0.02 1.04
CA THR A 511 -16.49 0.06 1.33
C THR A 511 -17.15 1.16 0.50
N SER A 512 -18.46 1.39 0.68
CA SER A 512 -19.18 2.41 -0.10
C SER A 512 -19.31 3.76 0.60
N GLY A 513 -18.98 3.85 1.90
CA GLY A 513 -19.25 4.99 2.73
C GLY A 513 -18.01 5.76 3.19
N PHE A 514 -18.28 6.95 3.76
CA PHE A 514 -17.24 7.88 4.17
C PHE A 514 -17.55 8.47 5.54
N PRO A 515 -16.57 8.51 6.48
CA PRO A 515 -16.79 8.97 7.85
C PRO A 515 -16.82 10.49 7.97
N ALA A 516 -16.22 11.21 7.04
CA ALA A 516 -16.05 12.67 7.08
C ALA A 516 -16.11 13.28 5.68
N LEU A 517 -16.34 14.59 5.60
CA LEU A 517 -16.28 15.39 4.37
C LEU A 517 -14.90 16.03 4.19
N SER A 518 -14.57 16.41 2.96
CA SER A 518 -13.29 17.01 2.57
C SER A 518 -12.96 18.33 3.30
N SER A 519 -13.97 19.04 3.77
CA SER A 519 -13.85 20.34 4.43
C SER A 519 -13.90 20.28 5.96
N GLN A 520 -14.12 19.13 6.55
CA GLN A 520 -14.19 19.00 8.01
C GLN A 520 -12.82 19.22 8.63
N ALA A 521 -12.73 20.16 9.58
CA ALA A 521 -11.48 20.50 10.25
C ALA A 521 -11.07 19.46 11.30
N ASN A 522 -9.81 19.45 11.68
CA ASN A 522 -9.25 18.59 12.73
C ASN A 522 -9.47 17.09 12.48
N CYS A 523 -9.51 16.68 11.21
CA CYS A 523 -9.51 15.26 10.85
C CYS A 523 -8.77 15.00 9.54
N SER A 524 -8.37 13.76 9.37
CA SER A 524 -7.68 13.23 8.19
C SER A 524 -8.33 11.93 7.74
N MET A 525 -8.27 11.66 6.43
CA MET A 525 -8.76 10.43 5.82
C MET A 525 -7.64 9.79 5.01
N MET A 526 -7.25 8.59 5.37
CA MET A 526 -6.21 7.81 4.69
C MET A 526 -6.68 6.39 4.39
N SER A 527 -6.01 5.71 3.49
CA SER A 527 -6.30 4.31 3.19
C SER A 527 -5.06 3.57 2.70
N GLY A 528 -5.01 2.27 2.93
CA GLY A 528 -3.94 1.39 2.45
C GLY A 528 -3.19 0.65 3.55
N PHE A 529 -2.33 -0.28 3.14
CA PHE A 529 -1.65 -1.24 4.02
C PHE A 529 -0.20 -0.87 4.34
N SER A 530 0.27 0.28 3.85
CA SER A 530 1.67 0.69 3.96
C SER A 530 1.95 1.53 5.20
N PRO A 531 2.93 1.16 6.04
CA PRO A 531 3.34 2.00 7.17
C PRO A 531 4.05 3.29 6.72
N ALA A 532 4.48 3.38 5.46
CA ALA A 532 5.09 4.59 4.91
C ALA A 532 4.14 5.80 4.95
N LEU A 533 2.83 5.55 4.95
CA LEU A 533 1.82 6.61 5.09
C LEU A 533 1.88 7.34 6.44
N LEU A 534 2.52 6.75 7.46
CA LEU A 534 2.77 7.40 8.75
C LEU A 534 3.80 8.54 8.66
N SER A 535 4.64 8.56 7.61
CA SER A 535 5.68 9.58 7.44
C SER A 535 5.11 11.00 7.44
N PHE A 536 3.92 11.18 6.87
CA PHE A 536 3.21 12.46 6.89
C PHE A 536 3.07 13.02 8.31
N PHE A 537 2.76 12.18 9.29
CA PHE A 537 2.55 12.58 10.68
C PHE A 537 3.87 12.74 11.47
N CYS A 538 4.97 12.13 11.02
CA CYS A 538 6.28 12.32 11.61
C CYS A 538 6.83 13.74 11.39
N GLU A 539 6.44 14.38 10.29
CA GLU A 539 6.97 15.67 9.84
C GLU A 539 6.11 16.87 10.30
N GLN A 540 4.84 16.61 10.65
CA GLN A 540 3.88 17.66 11.03
C GLN A 540 3.79 17.81 12.55
N GLY A 541 3.88 19.05 13.04
CA GLY A 541 3.53 19.34 14.43
C GLY A 541 2.00 19.24 14.65
N LEU A 542 1.56 18.97 15.88
CA LEU A 542 0.13 18.85 16.23
C LEU A 542 -0.69 20.10 15.88
N ASP A 543 -0.15 21.30 16.08
CA ASP A 543 -0.79 22.56 15.70
C ASP A 543 -1.14 22.62 14.21
N ALA A 544 -0.25 22.09 13.35
CA ALA A 544 -0.48 22.03 11.93
C ALA A 544 -1.60 21.05 11.57
N LEU A 545 -1.77 19.96 12.35
CA LEU A 545 -2.81 18.96 12.12
C LEU A 545 -4.19 19.43 12.56
N GLN A 546 -4.30 20.23 13.63
CA GLN A 546 -5.59 20.78 14.09
C GLN A 546 -6.29 21.65 13.04
N SER A 547 -5.49 22.31 12.19
CA SER A 547 -6.02 23.10 11.04
C SER A 547 -6.24 22.26 9.78
N CYS A 548 -5.81 20.99 9.74
CA CYS A 548 -5.95 20.13 8.57
C CYS A 548 -7.40 19.71 8.34
N THR A 549 -7.73 19.57 7.06
CA THR A 549 -8.93 18.91 6.56
C THR A 549 -8.51 17.66 5.78
N PRO A 550 -9.40 16.68 5.56
CA PRO A 550 -9.08 15.52 4.72
C PRO A 550 -8.52 15.88 3.34
N TRP A 551 -9.03 16.95 2.75
CA TRP A 551 -8.52 17.43 1.48
C TRP A 551 -7.09 17.98 1.57
N SER A 552 -6.82 18.83 2.57
CA SER A 552 -5.48 19.43 2.71
C SER A 552 -4.40 18.37 3.00
N VAL A 553 -4.75 17.30 3.72
CA VAL A 553 -3.86 16.16 3.95
C VAL A 553 -3.58 15.41 2.66
N LEU A 554 -4.61 15.16 1.83
CA LEU A 554 -4.44 14.54 0.53
C LEU A 554 -3.52 15.37 -0.39
N GLU A 555 -3.76 16.68 -0.51
CA GLU A 555 -2.92 17.57 -1.32
C GLU A 555 -1.46 17.54 -0.87
N ARG A 556 -1.19 17.75 0.43
CA ARG A 556 0.16 17.72 0.98
C ARG A 556 0.85 16.36 0.78
N THR A 557 0.13 15.25 0.93
CA THR A 557 0.68 13.91 0.67
C THR A 557 1.12 13.78 -0.79
N LEU A 558 0.38 14.35 -1.73
CA LEU A 558 0.68 14.31 -3.15
C LEU A 558 1.66 15.41 -3.62
N GLU A 559 1.96 16.40 -2.79
CA GLU A 559 3.00 17.43 -3.02
C GLU A 559 4.42 16.94 -2.72
N ASN A 560 4.58 15.69 -2.24
CA ASN A 560 5.89 15.07 -2.06
C ASN A 560 6.70 15.15 -3.36
N ASP A 561 7.99 15.53 -3.24
CA ASP A 561 8.93 15.70 -4.36
C ASP A 561 8.99 14.49 -5.29
N ARG A 562 8.73 13.29 -4.76
CA ARG A 562 8.68 12.06 -5.55
C ARG A 562 7.60 12.09 -6.65
N TYR A 563 6.51 12.83 -6.45
CA TYR A 563 5.40 12.91 -7.41
C TYR A 563 5.46 14.16 -8.30
N LYS A 564 6.45 15.04 -8.10
CA LYS A 564 6.64 16.26 -8.88
C LYS A 564 6.80 15.97 -10.38
N ILE A 565 7.52 14.91 -10.74
CA ILE A 565 7.69 14.51 -12.15
C ILE A 565 6.35 14.21 -12.85
N MET A 566 5.34 13.75 -12.11
CA MET A 566 4.00 13.54 -12.66
C MET A 566 3.23 14.86 -12.75
N ALA A 567 3.39 15.77 -11.78
CA ALA A 567 2.82 17.11 -11.86
C ALA A 567 3.35 17.88 -13.06
N ASP A 568 4.67 17.93 -13.23
CA ASP A 568 5.32 18.60 -14.36
C ASP A 568 4.85 18.01 -15.71
N ARG A 569 4.69 16.70 -15.78
CA ARG A 569 4.25 16.04 -17.01
C ARG A 569 2.82 16.37 -17.41
N ILE A 570 1.89 16.40 -16.45
CA ILE A 570 0.48 16.71 -16.75
C ILE A 570 0.31 18.18 -17.13
N GLU A 571 1.06 19.10 -16.53
CA GLU A 571 1.03 20.51 -16.91
C GLU A 571 1.40 20.69 -18.38
N LEU A 572 2.48 20.03 -18.83
CA LEU A 572 2.88 20.07 -20.25
C LEU A 572 1.83 19.48 -21.21
N GLU A 573 1.08 18.48 -20.80
CA GLU A 573 0.09 17.82 -21.67
C GLU A 573 -1.24 18.58 -21.75
N ILE A 574 -1.60 19.35 -20.71
CA ILE A 574 -2.88 20.08 -20.67
C ILE A 574 -2.74 21.49 -21.29
N GLU A 575 -1.53 22.04 -21.41
CA GLU A 575 -1.27 23.30 -22.08
C GLU A 575 -1.37 23.21 -23.61
N VAL A 576 -1.26 22.02 -24.18
CA VAL A 576 -1.40 21.71 -25.61
C VAL A 576 -2.86 21.32 -25.93
#